data_7a6e4e52e188ab9242028481183b379f
#
_entry.id   7a6e4e52e188ab9242028481183b379f
#
_cell.length_a   1.000
_cell.length_b   1.000
_cell.length_c   1.000
_cell.angle_alpha   90.00
_cell.angle_beta   90.00
_cell.angle_gamma   90.00
#
_symmetry.space_group_name_H-M   'P 1'
#
loop_
_entity.id
_entity.type
_entity.pdbx_description
1 polymer ?
#
loop_
_entity_poly.entity_id
_entity_poly.type
_entity_poly.pdbx_seq_one_letter_code
_entity_poly.pdbx_strand_id
1 'polypeptide(L)'
;MTGRSHATPIVWGDRVFVLTAVETDQTPAEAGAYVQPGDGEGRRGDRGRRRGGFGMRNAKPTKAYQFQVTALDRKTGKTVWNTTVHEEVPHEAGHPDASQASASPLTDGEHVYAFFGSYGLYCLDMKGKVKWEKDFGDMKTRNEFGEGSSPALYGDTIVVNWDHEGDDFIVALNKKTGKELWRRDRDEPTNWSTPVIFRANGKPQVVVSATNAIQAYDLKTGKDIWSCRGMTANTVPTPMIGNGLLYCISGFRGAALLAIRYGAAKGDITDSGTVAWKYDKDTPYVPSALLYKDVLYFLENNRPILTCLDAKKGEPLAEKRRVEGPDMIYASLVGAGNKVYIAGRNGKTTVIKHGGEFEVLATNVLDDGFEASPAIAGDELFLRGRKSLYCIAED
;
A
#
# COMPACT_ATOMS: atom_id res chain seq x y z
N MET A 1 16.93 -11.68 6.22
CA MET A 1 17.01 -10.82 5.01
C MET A 1 17.65 -9.49 5.42
N THR A 2 18.53 -8.95 4.60
CA THR A 2 19.11 -7.62 4.83
C THR A 2 18.12 -6.54 4.39
N GLY A 3 18.10 -5.40 5.08
CA GLY A 3 17.26 -4.27 4.77
C GLY A 3 15.83 -4.35 5.31
N ARG A 4 15.20 -3.16 5.39
CA ARG A 4 13.84 -2.98 5.89
C ARG A 4 12.85 -2.90 4.73
N SER A 5 11.67 -3.48 4.90
CA SER A 5 10.59 -3.42 3.92
C SER A 5 9.24 -3.68 4.58
N HIS A 6 8.22 -2.94 4.13
CA HIS A 6 6.81 -3.19 4.46
C HIS A 6 6.02 -3.69 3.23
N ALA A 7 6.71 -3.91 2.12
CA ALA A 7 6.13 -4.47 0.91
C ALA A 7 5.64 -5.90 1.14
N THR A 8 4.44 -6.20 0.68
CA THR A 8 3.93 -7.56 0.62
C THR A 8 4.77 -8.35 -0.39
N PRO A 9 5.28 -9.55 -0.05
CA PRO A 9 5.96 -10.41 -1.02
C PRO A 9 4.99 -10.86 -2.10
N ILE A 10 5.47 -11.03 -3.32
CA ILE A 10 4.67 -11.64 -4.39
C ILE A 10 5.25 -12.99 -4.80
N VAL A 11 4.38 -13.92 -5.18
CA VAL A 11 4.75 -15.27 -5.56
C VAL A 11 4.33 -15.54 -7.01
N TRP A 12 5.26 -16.04 -7.82
CA TRP A 12 4.97 -16.47 -9.18
C TRP A 12 5.76 -17.73 -9.53
N GLY A 13 5.06 -18.81 -9.85
CA GLY A 13 5.68 -20.07 -10.13
C GLY A 13 6.55 -20.56 -8.95
N ASP A 14 7.82 -20.78 -9.19
CA ASP A 14 8.83 -21.22 -8.23
C ASP A 14 9.63 -20.06 -7.58
N ARG A 15 9.16 -18.83 -7.70
CA ARG A 15 9.84 -17.63 -7.19
C ARG A 15 8.97 -16.85 -6.20
N VAL A 16 9.67 -16.25 -5.22
CA VAL A 16 9.12 -15.21 -4.35
C VAL A 16 9.93 -13.93 -4.57
N PHE A 17 9.27 -12.82 -4.84
CA PHE A 17 9.93 -11.53 -5.03
C PHE A 17 9.65 -10.62 -3.86
N VAL A 18 10.68 -9.93 -3.40
CA VAL A 18 10.62 -8.96 -2.31
C VAL A 18 11.41 -7.70 -2.66
N LEU A 19 10.91 -6.56 -2.18
CA LEU A 19 11.64 -5.28 -2.23
C LEU A 19 12.27 -5.02 -0.87
N THR A 20 13.46 -4.42 -0.86
CA THR A 20 14.12 -3.97 0.36
C THR A 20 14.87 -2.67 0.13
N ALA A 21 14.96 -1.84 1.19
CA ALA A 21 15.88 -0.72 1.25
C ALA A 21 16.91 -1.03 2.35
N VAL A 22 18.18 -1.09 1.95
CA VAL A 22 19.30 -1.45 2.81
C VAL A 22 20.13 -0.21 3.08
N GLU A 23 20.15 0.24 4.34
CA GLU A 23 21.04 1.33 4.75
C GLU A 23 22.51 0.91 4.59
N THR A 24 23.30 1.75 3.95
CA THR A 24 24.74 1.56 3.76
C THR A 24 25.53 2.35 4.79
N ASP A 25 26.84 2.13 4.85
CA ASP A 25 27.73 2.98 5.66
C ASP A 25 28.22 4.23 4.92
N GLN A 26 27.81 4.41 3.64
CA GLN A 26 28.23 5.52 2.79
C GLN A 26 27.51 6.82 3.13
N THR A 27 28.29 7.91 3.20
CA THR A 27 27.79 9.28 3.34
C THR A 27 27.41 9.87 1.96
N PRO A 28 26.65 10.98 1.87
CA PRO A 28 26.26 11.59 0.61
C PRO A 28 27.40 11.85 -0.37
N ALA A 29 28.57 12.26 0.12
CA ALA A 29 29.75 12.53 -0.72
C ALA A 29 30.32 11.26 -1.37
N GLU A 30 30.21 10.11 -0.71
CA GLU A 30 30.68 8.81 -1.18
C GLU A 30 29.65 8.11 -2.07
N ALA A 31 28.39 8.36 -1.83
CA ALA A 31 27.26 7.79 -2.61
C ALA A 31 27.03 8.53 -3.95
N GLY A 32 27.73 9.61 -4.24
CA GLY A 32 27.52 10.40 -5.45
C GLY A 32 26.21 11.20 -5.47
N ALA A 33 25.58 11.36 -4.30
CA ALA A 33 24.36 12.14 -4.18
C ALA A 33 24.55 13.60 -4.63
N TYR A 34 23.62 14.10 -5.43
CA TYR A 34 23.60 15.49 -5.88
C TYR A 34 23.39 16.42 -4.69
N VAL A 35 24.46 17.06 -4.24
CA VAL A 35 24.37 18.15 -3.25
C VAL A 35 23.91 19.39 -4.00
N GLN A 36 22.67 19.83 -3.78
CA GLN A 36 22.22 21.12 -4.29
C GLN A 36 23.17 22.24 -3.78
N PRO A 37 23.77 23.03 -4.66
CA PRO A 37 24.53 24.19 -4.24
C PRO A 37 23.56 25.27 -3.76
N GLY A 38 23.53 25.52 -2.46
CA GLY A 38 23.01 26.77 -1.94
C GLY A 38 21.84 26.72 -0.97
N ASP A 39 22.12 26.31 0.27
CA ASP A 39 21.43 26.86 1.44
C ASP A 39 22.46 27.26 2.50
N GLY A 40 23.42 28.05 2.06
CA GLY A 40 24.31 28.83 2.93
C GLY A 40 23.81 30.25 3.04
N GLU A 41 23.56 30.62 4.27
CA GLU A 41 23.40 31.96 4.85
C GLU A 41 22.00 32.36 5.31
N GLY A 42 21.86 32.20 6.56
CA GLY A 42 21.45 33.09 7.63
C GLY A 42 20.42 34.17 7.38
N ARG A 43 19.28 34.07 8.02
CA ARG A 43 18.65 35.22 8.67
C ARG A 43 18.23 34.87 10.09
N ARG A 44 18.93 35.50 11.04
CA ARG A 44 18.52 35.64 12.45
C ARG A 44 17.23 36.46 12.52
N GLY A 45 16.29 35.98 13.33
CA GLY A 45 15.33 36.85 14.00
C GLY A 45 13.88 36.62 13.60
N ASP A 46 13.17 35.76 14.30
CA ASP A 46 11.94 36.21 14.96
C ASP A 46 11.58 35.29 16.13
N ARG A 47 11.48 35.90 17.34
CA ARG A 47 10.97 35.25 18.55
C ARG A 47 9.46 35.38 18.53
N GLY A 48 8.73 34.36 18.11
CA GLY A 48 7.27 34.35 18.08
C GLY A 48 6.63 33.00 18.35
N ARG A 49 6.21 32.79 19.60
CA ARG A 49 5.15 31.88 20.06
C ARG A 49 5.24 30.39 19.67
N ARG A 50 5.89 29.63 20.56
CA ARG A 50 5.69 28.17 20.69
C ARG A 50 4.20 27.89 21.00
N ARG A 51 3.43 27.48 20.02
CA ARG A 51 2.24 26.66 20.21
C ARG A 51 2.69 25.21 20.15
N GLY A 52 2.52 24.48 21.27
CA GLY A 52 2.85 23.07 21.37
C GLY A 52 2.09 22.23 20.36
N GLY A 53 2.76 21.83 19.29
CA GLY A 53 2.38 20.73 18.43
C GLY A 53 3.34 19.59 18.75
N PHE A 54 2.83 18.44 19.15
CA PHE A 54 3.59 17.20 19.22
C PHE A 54 3.99 16.81 17.78
N GLY A 55 5.01 17.43 17.22
CA GLY A 55 5.62 17.04 15.98
C GLY A 55 6.90 16.26 16.33
N MET A 56 6.86 14.94 16.32
CA MET A 56 8.07 14.16 16.15
C MET A 56 8.62 14.50 14.77
N ARG A 57 9.58 15.41 14.68
CA ARG A 57 10.40 15.57 13.47
C ARG A 57 11.38 14.41 13.49
N ASN A 58 11.20 13.47 12.59
CA ASN A 58 12.18 12.42 12.36
C ASN A 58 13.47 13.08 11.82
N ALA A 59 14.62 12.55 12.20
CA ALA A 59 15.88 12.98 11.61
C ALA A 59 15.91 12.50 10.14
N LYS A 60 16.30 13.37 9.21
CA LYS A 60 16.55 12.96 7.83
C LYS A 60 17.67 11.93 7.80
N PRO A 61 17.57 10.91 6.94
CA PRO A 61 18.67 10.00 6.70
C PRO A 61 19.94 10.75 6.28
N THR A 62 21.07 10.30 6.77
CA THR A 62 22.39 10.85 6.44
C THR A 62 23.26 9.84 5.71
N LYS A 63 22.77 8.63 5.51
CA LYS A 63 23.43 7.54 4.81
C LYS A 63 22.64 7.15 3.58
N ALA A 64 23.33 6.67 2.55
CA ALA A 64 22.70 6.13 1.37
C ALA A 64 21.96 4.82 1.66
N TYR A 65 20.90 4.58 0.92
CA TYR A 65 20.14 3.33 0.90
C TYR A 65 20.27 2.69 -0.47
N GLN A 66 20.53 1.39 -0.48
CA GLN A 66 20.43 0.55 -1.67
C GLN A 66 19.00 0.03 -1.79
N PHE A 67 18.34 0.38 -2.88
CA PHE A 67 17.01 -0.12 -3.22
C PHE A 67 17.15 -1.40 -4.03
N GLN A 68 16.68 -2.50 -3.45
CA GLN A 68 16.96 -3.84 -3.95
C GLN A 68 15.70 -4.63 -4.28
N VAL A 69 15.77 -5.38 -5.38
CA VAL A 69 14.79 -6.38 -5.77
C VAL A 69 15.45 -7.75 -5.63
N THR A 70 14.84 -8.63 -4.84
CA THR A 70 15.37 -9.97 -4.60
C THR A 70 14.37 -11.03 -5.06
N ALA A 71 14.84 -12.00 -5.83
CA ALA A 71 14.10 -13.23 -6.10
C ALA A 71 14.64 -14.37 -5.25
N LEU A 72 13.74 -15.05 -4.57
CA LEU A 72 14.03 -16.24 -3.79
C LEU A 72 13.43 -17.46 -4.48
N ASP A 73 14.09 -18.57 -4.34
CA ASP A 73 13.52 -19.88 -4.67
C ASP A 73 12.42 -20.21 -3.66
N ARG A 74 11.20 -20.43 -4.15
CA ARG A 74 10.00 -20.62 -3.32
C ARG A 74 10.11 -21.82 -2.37
N LYS A 75 10.74 -22.90 -2.83
CA LYS A 75 10.85 -24.16 -2.07
C LYS A 75 11.93 -24.10 -1.00
N THR A 76 13.06 -23.45 -1.30
CA THR A 76 14.25 -23.50 -0.43
C THR A 76 14.50 -22.20 0.33
N GLY A 77 13.86 -21.10 -0.07
CA GLY A 77 14.11 -19.76 0.46
C GLY A 77 15.47 -19.17 0.06
N LYS A 78 16.25 -19.87 -0.77
CA LYS A 78 17.57 -19.39 -1.21
C LYS A 78 17.43 -18.25 -2.21
N THR A 79 18.32 -17.27 -2.12
CA THR A 79 18.41 -16.20 -3.10
C THR A 79 18.82 -16.74 -4.46
N VAL A 80 17.98 -16.48 -5.48
CA VAL A 80 18.28 -16.80 -6.87
C VAL A 80 19.04 -15.66 -7.52
N TRP A 81 18.59 -14.43 -7.29
CA TRP A 81 19.29 -13.21 -7.65
C TRP A 81 18.87 -12.06 -6.73
N ASN A 82 19.74 -11.07 -6.62
CA ASN A 82 19.50 -9.81 -5.94
C ASN A 82 20.05 -8.67 -6.82
N THR A 83 19.22 -7.70 -7.14
CA THR A 83 19.59 -6.55 -7.98
C THR A 83 19.38 -5.27 -7.21
N THR A 84 20.44 -4.50 -6.99
CA THR A 84 20.34 -3.10 -6.57
C THR A 84 19.96 -2.27 -7.79
N VAL A 85 18.78 -1.65 -7.77
CA VAL A 85 18.25 -0.86 -8.88
C VAL A 85 18.54 0.62 -8.70
N HIS A 86 18.74 1.08 -7.47
CA HIS A 86 19.05 2.47 -7.14
C HIS A 86 19.85 2.57 -5.84
N GLU A 87 20.64 3.64 -5.69
CA GLU A 87 21.33 3.95 -4.44
C GLU A 87 21.32 5.46 -4.24
N GLU A 88 20.75 5.93 -3.13
CA GLU A 88 20.62 7.34 -2.82
C GLU A 88 20.40 7.57 -1.32
N VAL A 89 20.72 8.79 -0.84
CA VAL A 89 20.32 9.26 0.49
C VAL A 89 18.88 9.75 0.42
N PRO A 90 17.94 9.16 1.19
CA PRO A 90 16.56 9.58 1.13
C PRO A 90 16.35 11.07 1.41
N HIS A 91 15.59 11.74 0.53
CA HIS A 91 15.34 13.18 0.62
C HIS A 91 14.38 13.57 1.77
N GLU A 92 13.55 12.63 2.25
CA GLU A 92 12.66 12.78 3.41
C GLU A 92 12.99 11.81 4.54
N ALA A 93 12.60 12.18 5.76
CA ALA A 93 12.88 11.41 6.96
C ALA A 93 12.14 10.06 7.02
N GLY A 94 10.93 10.01 6.50
CA GLY A 94 10.00 8.89 6.69
C GLY A 94 9.39 8.83 8.10
N HIS A 95 8.23 8.21 8.25
CA HIS A 95 7.65 7.91 9.57
C HIS A 95 8.49 6.82 10.26
N PRO A 96 8.68 6.84 11.61
CA PRO A 96 9.47 5.82 12.30
C PRO A 96 9.00 4.39 12.05
N ASP A 97 7.71 4.24 11.81
CA ASP A 97 7.08 2.95 11.48
C ASP A 97 7.01 2.68 9.96
N ALA A 98 7.54 3.56 9.10
CA ALA A 98 7.61 3.33 7.65
C ALA A 98 8.92 2.65 7.25
N SER A 99 9.01 2.27 5.98
CA SER A 99 10.25 1.83 5.34
C SER A 99 10.42 2.56 4.01
N GLN A 100 11.66 2.68 3.53
CA GLN A 100 11.95 3.22 2.20
C GLN A 100 11.57 2.25 1.06
N ALA A 101 10.99 1.09 1.40
CA ALA A 101 10.49 0.08 0.46
C ALA A 101 9.12 -0.44 0.93
N SER A 102 8.11 0.45 0.92
CA SER A 102 6.76 0.12 1.39
C SER A 102 5.83 -0.35 0.26
N ALA A 103 6.04 0.10 -0.97
CA ALA A 103 5.26 -0.34 -2.12
C ALA A 103 5.51 -1.81 -2.45
N SER A 104 4.47 -2.57 -2.74
CA SER A 104 4.56 -3.97 -3.12
C SER A 104 4.95 -4.13 -4.60
N PRO A 105 5.81 -5.10 -4.95
CA PRO A 105 6.14 -5.36 -6.35
C PRO A 105 4.95 -5.96 -7.10
N LEU A 106 5.02 -5.92 -8.44
CA LEU A 106 4.08 -6.58 -9.34
C LEU A 106 4.81 -7.54 -10.26
N THR A 107 4.11 -8.53 -10.80
CA THR A 107 4.62 -9.38 -11.87
C THR A 107 3.51 -9.80 -12.83
N ASP A 108 3.87 -9.98 -14.09
CA ASP A 108 3.03 -10.58 -15.13
C ASP A 108 3.53 -11.97 -15.56
N GLY A 109 4.55 -12.49 -14.85
CA GLY A 109 5.21 -13.77 -15.16
C GLY A 109 6.35 -13.66 -16.17
N GLU A 110 6.48 -12.54 -16.89
CA GLU A 110 7.59 -12.23 -17.80
C GLU A 110 8.54 -11.20 -17.18
N HIS A 111 7.99 -10.28 -16.39
CA HIS A 111 8.72 -9.18 -15.75
C HIS A 111 8.30 -9.01 -14.28
N VAL A 112 9.20 -8.40 -13.52
CA VAL A 112 8.95 -7.88 -12.17
C VAL A 112 9.00 -6.36 -12.24
N TYR A 113 7.99 -5.70 -11.66
CA TYR A 113 7.90 -4.24 -11.59
C TYR A 113 8.08 -3.84 -10.13
N ALA A 114 9.14 -3.09 -9.85
CA ALA A 114 9.53 -2.65 -8.52
C ALA A 114 9.41 -1.13 -8.42
N PHE A 115 8.59 -0.65 -7.50
CA PHE A 115 8.37 0.77 -7.28
C PHE A 115 8.89 1.18 -5.91
N PHE A 116 9.72 2.21 -5.90
CA PHE A 116 10.32 2.78 -4.70
C PHE A 116 9.96 4.27 -4.54
N GLY A 117 8.80 4.66 -5.06
CA GLY A 117 8.35 6.06 -5.00
C GLY A 117 9.29 7.00 -5.71
N SER A 118 9.80 8.01 -5.01
CA SER A 118 10.75 9.00 -5.52
C SER A 118 12.07 8.41 -6.03
N TYR A 119 12.37 7.16 -5.65
CA TYR A 119 13.58 6.44 -6.10
C TYR A 119 13.32 5.56 -7.33
N GLY A 120 12.18 5.77 -8.00
CA GLY A 120 11.88 5.24 -9.32
C GLY A 120 11.02 3.98 -9.38
N LEU A 121 10.55 3.71 -10.60
CA LEU A 121 9.86 2.49 -11.00
C LEU A 121 10.75 1.72 -11.97
N TYR A 122 11.04 0.48 -11.67
CA TYR A 122 11.94 -0.41 -12.43
C TYR A 122 11.19 -1.62 -12.97
N CYS A 123 11.44 -1.95 -14.22
CA CYS A 123 11.04 -3.22 -14.83
C CYS A 123 12.26 -4.12 -14.97
N LEU A 124 12.20 -5.29 -14.38
CA LEU A 124 13.25 -6.30 -14.47
C LEU A 124 12.70 -7.54 -15.20
N ASP A 125 13.55 -8.23 -15.94
CA ASP A 125 13.18 -9.58 -16.40
C ASP A 125 13.26 -10.58 -15.24
N MET A 126 12.77 -11.80 -15.46
CA MET A 126 12.75 -12.87 -14.44
C MET A 126 14.15 -13.35 -14.00
N LYS A 127 15.21 -12.86 -14.64
CA LYS A 127 16.61 -13.11 -14.27
C LYS A 127 17.24 -11.95 -13.49
N GLY A 128 16.44 -10.91 -13.18
CA GLY A 128 16.88 -9.75 -12.39
C GLY A 128 17.58 -8.65 -13.20
N LYS A 129 17.56 -8.71 -14.53
CA LYS A 129 18.15 -7.66 -15.37
C LYS A 129 17.15 -6.55 -15.62
N VAL A 130 17.51 -5.30 -15.29
CA VAL A 130 16.71 -4.11 -15.57
C VAL A 130 16.51 -3.95 -17.09
N LYS A 131 15.28 -3.76 -17.50
CA LYS A 131 14.84 -3.55 -18.90
C LYS A 131 14.55 -2.08 -19.18
N TRP A 132 13.90 -1.41 -18.24
CA TRP A 132 13.65 0.03 -18.26
C TRP A 132 13.44 0.52 -16.83
N GLU A 133 13.62 1.82 -16.67
CA GLU A 133 13.35 2.56 -15.43
C GLU A 133 12.57 3.83 -15.74
N LYS A 134 11.86 4.34 -14.75
CA LYS A 134 11.11 5.59 -14.83
C LYS A 134 11.22 6.33 -13.52
N ASP A 135 11.76 7.52 -13.60
CA ASP A 135 11.80 8.51 -12.54
C ASP A 135 10.62 9.48 -12.71
N PHE A 136 9.97 9.84 -11.61
CA PHE A 136 8.85 10.79 -11.55
C PHE A 136 9.21 12.06 -10.78
N GLY A 137 10.43 12.17 -10.22
CA GLY A 137 10.89 13.21 -9.31
C GLY A 137 10.64 12.86 -7.84
N ASP A 138 10.72 13.87 -6.98
CA ASP A 138 10.64 13.70 -5.52
C ASP A 138 9.26 14.09 -5.00
N MET A 139 8.61 13.17 -4.28
CA MET A 139 7.40 13.48 -3.52
C MET A 139 7.74 14.34 -2.30
N LYS A 140 6.84 15.26 -1.98
CA LYS A 140 6.82 15.96 -0.70
C LYS A 140 5.67 15.39 0.12
N THR A 141 5.95 14.42 0.96
CA THR A 141 4.89 13.76 1.71
C THR A 141 4.50 14.55 2.94
N ARG A 142 3.25 14.43 3.35
CA ARG A 142 2.72 15.12 4.53
C ARG A 142 3.53 14.77 5.78
N ASN A 143 4.07 15.81 6.44
CA ASN A 143 4.95 15.67 7.60
C ASN A 143 6.18 14.79 7.36
N GLU A 144 6.63 14.63 6.13
CA GLU A 144 7.71 13.72 5.76
C GLU A 144 7.43 12.26 6.22
N PHE A 145 6.18 11.79 6.11
CA PHE A 145 5.82 10.43 6.57
C PHE A 145 6.28 9.34 5.61
N GLY A 146 6.75 9.71 4.43
CA GLY A 146 7.21 8.78 3.41
C GLY A 146 6.07 8.23 2.55
N GLU A 147 6.44 7.42 1.60
CA GLU A 147 5.63 6.94 0.49
C GLU A 147 5.14 5.52 0.72
N GLY A 148 3.96 5.16 0.20
CA GLY A 148 3.38 3.85 0.48
C GLY A 148 2.42 3.31 -0.59
N SER A 149 1.97 4.13 -1.54
CA SER A 149 1.13 3.65 -2.64
C SER A 149 1.90 2.69 -3.53
N SER A 150 1.30 1.54 -3.85
CA SER A 150 1.86 0.60 -4.84
C SER A 150 1.32 0.90 -6.24
N PRO A 151 2.02 0.56 -7.32
CA PRO A 151 1.46 0.63 -8.66
C PRO A 151 0.39 -0.44 -8.87
N ALA A 152 -0.46 -0.26 -9.89
CA ALA A 152 -1.46 -1.24 -10.30
C ALA A 152 -1.19 -1.71 -11.74
N LEU A 153 -1.37 -3.00 -12.02
CA LEU A 153 -1.11 -3.62 -13.32
C LEU A 153 -2.40 -4.21 -13.91
N TYR A 154 -2.70 -3.88 -15.16
CA TYR A 154 -3.79 -4.50 -15.90
C TYR A 154 -3.47 -4.59 -17.40
N GLY A 155 -3.47 -5.79 -17.95
CA GLY A 155 -3.08 -6.01 -19.34
C GLY A 155 -1.66 -5.50 -19.64
N ASP A 156 -1.55 -4.53 -20.55
CA ASP A 156 -0.27 -3.89 -20.90
C ASP A 156 -0.05 -2.53 -20.19
N THR A 157 -0.84 -2.21 -19.18
CA THR A 157 -0.83 -0.89 -18.53
C THR A 157 -0.43 -1.00 -17.06
N ILE A 158 0.54 -0.19 -16.62
CA ILE A 158 0.86 0.08 -15.22
C ILE A 158 0.34 1.46 -14.89
N VAL A 159 -0.33 1.60 -13.74
CA VAL A 159 -0.80 2.88 -13.23
C VAL A 159 -0.09 3.19 -11.92
N VAL A 160 0.42 4.41 -11.81
CA VAL A 160 1.03 4.97 -10.60
C VAL A 160 0.19 6.15 -10.12
N ASN A 161 -0.14 6.15 -8.84
CA ASN A 161 -0.70 7.30 -8.14
C ASN A 161 0.45 8.08 -7.49
N TRP A 162 0.51 9.39 -7.76
CA TRP A 162 1.58 10.29 -7.34
C TRP A 162 1.01 11.47 -6.53
N ASP A 163 0.11 11.16 -5.56
CA ASP A 163 -0.51 12.17 -4.70
C ASP A 163 0.42 12.56 -3.56
N HIS A 164 0.79 13.85 -3.49
CA HIS A 164 1.65 14.42 -2.46
C HIS A 164 1.40 15.92 -2.25
N GLU A 165 2.15 16.61 -1.40
CA GLU A 165 1.95 18.03 -1.11
C GLU A 165 2.58 18.97 -2.19
N GLY A 166 2.85 18.46 -3.40
CA GLY A 166 3.39 19.21 -4.56
C GLY A 166 2.50 19.04 -5.78
N ASP A 167 3.12 18.95 -6.97
CA ASP A 167 2.43 18.74 -8.24
C ASP A 167 2.02 17.27 -8.36
N ASP A 168 0.81 16.97 -7.91
CA ASP A 168 0.28 15.62 -7.84
C ASP A 168 -0.42 15.19 -9.14
N PHE A 169 -0.32 13.89 -9.45
CA PHE A 169 -0.89 13.32 -10.66
C PHE A 169 -1.16 11.82 -10.54
N ILE A 170 -1.92 11.29 -11.47
CA ILE A 170 -1.99 9.87 -11.80
C ILE A 170 -1.44 9.65 -13.20
N VAL A 171 -0.66 8.60 -13.41
CA VAL A 171 -0.05 8.29 -14.70
C VAL A 171 -0.22 6.83 -15.09
N ALA A 172 -0.49 6.59 -16.36
CA ALA A 172 -0.48 5.26 -16.94
C ALA A 172 0.71 5.08 -17.87
N LEU A 173 1.39 3.95 -17.75
CA LEU A 173 2.56 3.58 -18.51
C LEU A 173 2.30 2.30 -19.31
N ASN A 174 2.94 2.19 -20.46
CA ASN A 174 3.07 0.92 -21.16
C ASN A 174 4.06 0.01 -20.37
N LYS A 175 3.62 -1.12 -19.91
CA LYS A 175 4.42 -2.01 -19.04
C LYS A 175 5.70 -2.54 -19.70
N LYS A 176 5.74 -2.65 -21.05
CA LYS A 176 6.91 -3.19 -21.77
C LYS A 176 8.00 -2.15 -21.99
N THR A 177 7.63 -0.87 -22.05
CA THR A 177 8.55 0.20 -22.46
C THR A 177 8.74 1.30 -21.42
N GLY A 178 7.92 1.36 -20.37
CA GLY A 178 7.90 2.46 -19.40
C GLY A 178 7.40 3.81 -19.98
N LYS A 179 6.97 3.85 -21.25
CA LYS A 179 6.47 5.09 -21.86
C LYS A 179 5.10 5.46 -21.33
N GLU A 180 4.91 6.75 -21.06
CA GLU A 180 3.62 7.28 -20.65
C GLU A 180 2.59 7.12 -21.75
N LEU A 181 1.43 6.59 -21.39
CA LEU A 181 0.24 6.50 -22.23
C LEU A 181 -0.65 7.72 -22.03
N TRP A 182 -0.81 8.13 -20.78
CA TRP A 182 -1.50 9.34 -20.38
C TRP A 182 -1.10 9.74 -18.95
N ARG A 183 -1.29 11.02 -18.62
CA ARG A 183 -1.13 11.62 -17.29
C ARG A 183 -2.32 12.52 -17.01
N ARG A 184 -2.74 12.61 -15.75
CA ARG A 184 -3.76 13.53 -15.25
C ARG A 184 -3.28 14.18 -13.98
N ASP A 185 -3.28 15.50 -13.95
CA ASP A 185 -3.08 16.26 -12.74
C ASP A 185 -4.24 15.98 -11.78
N ARG A 186 -3.93 16.01 -10.50
CA ARG A 186 -4.89 15.78 -9.42
C ARG A 186 -4.84 16.98 -8.48
N ASP A 187 -5.73 17.05 -7.52
CA ASP A 187 -5.78 18.05 -6.45
C ASP A 187 -6.05 17.32 -5.13
N GLU A 188 -5.05 16.57 -4.69
CA GLU A 188 -5.14 15.73 -3.51
C GLU A 188 -3.93 15.97 -2.59
N PRO A 189 -4.13 16.02 -1.26
CA PRO A 189 -3.00 15.93 -0.35
C PRO A 189 -2.39 14.51 -0.42
N THR A 190 -1.25 14.32 0.24
CA THR A 190 -0.57 13.03 0.31
C THR A 190 -1.55 11.88 0.56
N ASN A 191 -1.48 10.88 -0.29
CA ASN A 191 -2.34 9.71 -0.31
C ASN A 191 -1.49 8.43 -0.41
N TRP A 192 -1.81 7.44 0.40
CA TRP A 192 -1.09 6.15 0.46
C TRP A 192 -1.89 5.01 -0.16
N SER A 193 -3.12 5.26 -0.62
CA SER A 193 -3.99 4.23 -1.19
C SER A 193 -3.47 3.77 -2.55
N THR A 194 -3.41 2.46 -2.74
CA THR A 194 -3.05 1.84 -4.02
C THR A 194 -4.22 1.93 -5.01
N PRO A 195 -3.99 2.34 -6.26
CA PRO A 195 -5.01 2.30 -7.31
C PRO A 195 -5.54 0.88 -7.52
N VAL A 196 -6.83 0.77 -7.83
CA VAL A 196 -7.43 -0.51 -8.24
C VAL A 196 -7.97 -0.43 -9.65
N ILE A 197 -7.77 -1.49 -10.43
CA ILE A 197 -8.21 -1.56 -11.83
C ILE A 197 -9.22 -2.69 -11.99
N PHE A 198 -10.36 -2.38 -12.58
CA PHE A 198 -11.43 -3.36 -12.81
C PHE A 198 -12.24 -3.03 -14.05
N ARG A 199 -13.10 -3.94 -14.45
CA ARG A 199 -14.03 -3.71 -15.59
C ARG A 199 -15.41 -3.32 -15.08
N ALA A 200 -15.90 -2.18 -15.54
CA ALA A 200 -17.27 -1.75 -15.37
C ALA A 200 -17.94 -1.64 -16.76
N ASN A 201 -19.08 -2.30 -16.96
CA ASN A 201 -19.79 -2.31 -18.24
C ASN A 201 -18.88 -2.68 -19.44
N GLY A 202 -18.00 -3.66 -19.23
CA GLY A 202 -17.08 -4.15 -20.25
C GLY A 202 -15.84 -3.27 -20.49
N LYS A 203 -15.72 -2.09 -19.88
CA LYS A 203 -14.58 -1.17 -20.03
C LYS A 203 -13.70 -1.18 -18.78
N PRO A 204 -12.36 -1.22 -18.91
CA PRO A 204 -11.47 -1.12 -17.76
C PRO A 204 -11.44 0.32 -17.24
N GLN A 205 -11.54 0.45 -15.92
CA GLN A 205 -11.42 1.69 -15.17
C GLN A 205 -10.33 1.53 -14.11
N VAL A 206 -9.65 2.63 -13.79
CA VAL A 206 -8.79 2.72 -12.62
C VAL A 206 -9.43 3.68 -11.61
N VAL A 207 -9.42 3.29 -10.34
CA VAL A 207 -9.96 4.09 -9.24
C VAL A 207 -8.89 4.31 -8.19
N VAL A 208 -8.79 5.55 -7.72
CA VAL A 208 -8.00 5.96 -6.56
C VAL A 208 -8.95 6.46 -5.48
N SER A 209 -8.80 5.95 -4.27
CA SER A 209 -9.47 6.49 -3.08
C SER A 209 -8.54 7.50 -2.43
N ALA A 210 -8.97 8.75 -2.27
CA ALA A 210 -8.16 9.81 -1.72
C ALA A 210 -8.98 10.72 -0.77
N THR A 211 -8.32 11.68 -0.14
CA THR A 211 -8.92 12.53 0.89
C THR A 211 -10.03 13.41 0.35
N ASN A 212 -9.79 14.11 -0.76
CA ASN A 212 -10.78 15.02 -1.35
C ASN A 212 -11.84 14.27 -2.14
N ALA A 213 -11.42 13.25 -2.92
CA ALA A 213 -12.35 12.43 -3.69
C ALA A 213 -11.82 11.02 -3.99
N ILE A 214 -12.75 10.07 -4.04
CA ILE A 214 -12.59 8.82 -4.77
C ILE A 214 -12.80 9.17 -6.23
N GLN A 215 -11.83 8.85 -7.10
CA GLN A 215 -11.92 9.24 -8.52
C GLN A 215 -11.64 8.06 -9.45
N ALA A 216 -12.47 7.94 -10.47
CA ALA A 216 -12.38 6.91 -11.49
C ALA A 216 -12.02 7.49 -12.85
N TYR A 217 -11.08 6.81 -13.52
CA TYR A 217 -10.60 7.18 -14.85
C TYR A 217 -10.78 6.02 -15.83
N ASP A 218 -11.05 6.34 -17.07
CA ASP A 218 -10.95 5.37 -18.17
C ASP A 218 -9.49 4.93 -18.33
N LEU A 219 -9.22 3.65 -18.17
CA LEU A 219 -7.85 3.13 -18.15
C LEU A 219 -7.10 3.39 -19.47
N LYS A 220 -7.78 3.44 -20.59
CA LYS A 220 -7.16 3.61 -21.91
C LYS A 220 -6.80 5.08 -22.20
N THR A 221 -7.62 6.02 -21.72
CA THR A 221 -7.54 7.43 -22.13
C THR A 221 -7.22 8.38 -20.98
N GLY A 222 -7.30 7.93 -19.73
CA GLY A 222 -7.19 8.77 -18.54
C GLY A 222 -8.35 9.76 -18.36
N LYS A 223 -9.44 9.67 -19.12
CA LYS A 223 -10.58 10.57 -18.95
C LYS A 223 -11.35 10.23 -17.68
N ASP A 224 -11.76 11.29 -16.98
CA ASP A 224 -12.61 11.17 -15.80
C ASP A 224 -13.93 10.49 -16.15
N ILE A 225 -14.36 9.55 -15.32
CA ILE A 225 -15.65 8.86 -15.47
C ILE A 225 -16.60 9.32 -14.37
N TRP A 226 -16.17 9.23 -13.11
CA TRP A 226 -16.95 9.66 -11.96
C TRP A 226 -16.05 10.01 -10.77
N SER A 227 -16.61 10.77 -9.85
CA SER A 227 -16.00 11.10 -8.54
C SER A 227 -17.00 10.95 -7.41
N CYS A 228 -16.51 10.71 -6.19
CA CYS A 228 -17.30 10.63 -4.97
C CYS A 228 -16.51 11.17 -3.79
N ARG A 229 -17.08 12.13 -3.04
CA ARG A 229 -16.50 12.62 -1.79
C ARG A 229 -16.97 11.78 -0.61
N GLY A 230 -16.28 11.89 0.52
CA GLY A 230 -16.70 11.27 1.77
C GLY A 230 -15.65 10.44 2.49
N MET A 231 -14.40 10.42 2.00
CA MET A 231 -13.29 9.82 2.73
C MET A 231 -12.79 10.76 3.84
N THR A 232 -12.05 10.20 4.79
CA THR A 232 -11.38 10.97 5.84
C THR A 232 -9.99 11.41 5.38
N ALA A 233 -9.34 12.27 6.13
CA ALA A 233 -7.95 12.67 5.84
C ALA A 233 -6.98 11.49 5.86
N ASN A 234 -5.86 11.61 5.15
CA ASN A 234 -4.80 10.61 5.09
C ASN A 234 -5.32 9.21 4.70
N THR A 235 -5.91 9.10 3.53
CA THR A 235 -6.43 7.83 3.03
C THR A 235 -5.27 6.85 2.77
N VAL A 236 -5.28 5.71 3.45
CA VAL A 236 -4.26 4.66 3.32
C VAL A 236 -4.85 3.37 2.73
N PRO A 237 -6.01 2.89 3.19
CA PRO A 237 -6.54 1.60 2.75
C PRO A 237 -6.83 1.56 1.24
N THR A 238 -6.46 0.46 0.63
CA THR A 238 -6.76 0.17 -0.78
C THR A 238 -8.24 -0.19 -0.96
N PRO A 239 -8.94 0.33 -1.98
CA PRO A 239 -10.30 -0.06 -2.30
C PRO A 239 -10.44 -1.55 -2.64
N MET A 240 -11.61 -2.13 -2.39
CA MET A 240 -11.92 -3.52 -2.70
C MET A 240 -13.10 -3.59 -3.67
N ILE A 241 -13.13 -4.66 -4.46
CA ILE A 241 -14.17 -4.87 -5.48
C ILE A 241 -14.80 -6.24 -5.31
N GLY A 242 -16.09 -6.28 -5.31
CA GLY A 242 -16.87 -7.51 -5.29
C GLY A 242 -18.37 -7.24 -5.24
N ASN A 243 -19.19 -8.24 -5.50
CA ASN A 243 -20.66 -8.14 -5.42
C ASN A 243 -21.29 -7.01 -6.27
N GLY A 244 -20.60 -6.55 -7.32
CA GLY A 244 -21.05 -5.39 -8.11
C GLY A 244 -20.81 -4.05 -7.43
N LEU A 245 -20.07 -4.03 -6.33
CA LEU A 245 -19.76 -2.87 -5.50
C LEU A 245 -18.25 -2.63 -5.42
N LEU A 246 -17.88 -1.36 -5.34
CA LEU A 246 -16.57 -0.88 -4.93
C LEU A 246 -16.69 -0.38 -3.49
N TYR A 247 -15.80 -0.85 -2.62
CA TYR A 247 -15.74 -0.48 -1.21
C TYR A 247 -14.51 0.39 -0.99
N CYS A 248 -14.74 1.65 -0.59
CA CYS A 248 -13.68 2.59 -0.21
C CYS A 248 -13.79 2.87 1.28
N ILE A 249 -12.68 2.75 2.00
CA ILE A 249 -12.64 2.87 3.46
C ILE A 249 -11.49 3.77 3.91
N SER A 250 -11.69 4.54 4.96
CA SER A 250 -10.65 5.34 5.61
C SER A 250 -11.03 5.66 7.05
N GLY A 251 -10.03 5.87 7.93
CA GLY A 251 -10.30 5.99 9.38
C GLY A 251 -9.39 6.95 10.15
N PHE A 252 -8.64 7.84 9.51
CA PHE A 252 -7.85 8.83 10.21
C PHE A 252 -8.68 10.09 10.52
N ARG A 253 -8.80 10.43 11.82
CA ARG A 253 -9.60 11.56 12.30
C ARG A 253 -11.06 11.54 11.85
N GLY A 254 -11.64 10.34 11.79
CA GLY A 254 -13.00 10.07 11.39
C GLY A 254 -13.18 8.60 11.07
N ALA A 255 -14.32 8.26 10.49
CA ALA A 255 -14.62 6.93 10.00
C ALA A 255 -15.47 7.03 8.74
N ALA A 256 -15.09 6.35 7.68
CA ALA A 256 -15.86 6.31 6.43
C ALA A 256 -15.66 4.98 5.71
N LEU A 257 -16.76 4.38 5.30
CA LEU A 257 -16.81 3.26 4.37
C LEU A 257 -17.99 3.48 3.44
N LEU A 258 -17.70 3.56 2.15
CA LEU A 258 -18.69 3.73 1.10
C LEU A 258 -18.72 2.48 0.22
N ALA A 259 -19.91 1.96 -0.05
CA ALA A 259 -20.15 0.92 -1.04
C ALA A 259 -20.81 1.53 -2.28
N ILE A 260 -20.11 1.53 -3.39
CA ILE A 260 -20.49 2.24 -4.63
C ILE A 260 -20.87 1.26 -5.73
N ARG A 261 -22.06 1.41 -6.32
CA ARG A 261 -22.49 0.67 -7.54
C ARG A 261 -21.73 1.20 -8.73
N TYR A 262 -20.49 0.76 -8.92
CA TYR A 262 -19.59 1.30 -9.93
C TYR A 262 -20.12 1.15 -11.39
N GLY A 263 -20.98 0.18 -11.65
CA GLY A 263 -21.60 0.01 -12.97
C GLY A 263 -22.57 1.12 -13.37
N ALA A 264 -23.13 1.86 -12.41
CA ALA A 264 -24.03 2.98 -12.61
C ALA A 264 -23.35 4.35 -12.40
N ALA A 265 -22.10 4.37 -11.96
CA ALA A 265 -21.40 5.59 -11.56
C ALA A 265 -20.99 6.45 -12.78
N LYS A 266 -21.35 7.75 -12.77
CA LYS A 266 -21.00 8.73 -13.78
C LYS A 266 -21.10 10.15 -13.23
N GLY A 267 -20.09 10.98 -13.48
CA GLY A 267 -20.00 12.36 -12.94
C GLY A 267 -19.83 12.39 -11.43
N ASP A 268 -20.22 13.44 -10.74
CA ASP A 268 -20.19 13.49 -9.27
C ASP A 268 -21.37 12.65 -8.72
N ILE A 269 -21.02 11.59 -7.98
CA ILE A 269 -21.99 10.66 -7.40
C ILE A 269 -22.14 10.80 -5.89
N THR A 270 -21.55 11.83 -5.28
CA THR A 270 -21.44 12.02 -3.82
C THR A 270 -22.77 11.87 -3.09
N ASP A 271 -23.82 12.53 -3.59
CA ASP A 271 -25.16 12.52 -2.99
C ASP A 271 -26.18 11.78 -3.86
N SER A 272 -25.71 10.86 -4.71
CA SER A 272 -26.56 10.08 -5.60
C SER A 272 -26.92 8.71 -5.01
N GLY A 273 -27.98 8.11 -5.51
CA GLY A 273 -28.34 6.71 -5.18
C GLY A 273 -27.34 5.66 -5.66
N THR A 274 -26.21 6.07 -6.29
CA THR A 274 -25.14 5.20 -6.73
C THR A 274 -24.32 4.66 -5.53
N VAL A 275 -24.24 5.44 -4.44
CA VAL A 275 -23.74 4.94 -3.15
C VAL A 275 -24.82 4.01 -2.57
N ALA A 276 -24.54 2.71 -2.54
CA ALA A 276 -25.48 1.68 -2.12
C ALA A 276 -25.79 1.76 -0.63
N TRP A 277 -24.74 1.91 0.17
CA TRP A 277 -24.77 2.07 1.62
C TRP A 277 -23.49 2.74 2.12
N LYS A 278 -23.55 3.24 3.35
CA LYS A 278 -22.43 3.88 4.07
C LYS A 278 -22.33 3.29 5.47
N TYR A 279 -21.10 3.24 5.99
CA TYR A 279 -20.82 2.90 7.38
C TYR A 279 -19.76 3.85 7.92
N ASP A 280 -19.99 4.44 9.08
CA ASP A 280 -19.22 5.57 9.61
C ASP A 280 -18.66 5.33 11.03
N LYS A 281 -18.38 4.07 11.36
CA LYS A 281 -17.87 3.67 12.68
C LYS A 281 -16.64 2.83 12.56
N ASP A 282 -15.66 3.07 13.46
CA ASP A 282 -14.55 2.17 13.78
C ASP A 282 -13.78 1.63 12.55
N THR A 283 -13.61 2.44 11.51
CA THR A 283 -12.91 2.08 10.27
C THR A 283 -11.39 2.10 10.43
N PRO A 284 -10.64 1.34 9.60
CA PRO A 284 -9.19 1.22 9.71
C PRO A 284 -8.46 2.49 9.26
N TYR A 285 -7.29 2.74 9.86
CA TYR A 285 -6.38 3.78 9.40
C TYR A 285 -5.36 3.24 8.39
N VAL A 286 -4.50 2.29 8.79
CA VAL A 286 -3.43 1.77 7.93
C VAL A 286 -3.83 0.48 7.21
N PRO A 287 -4.30 -0.59 7.90
CA PRO A 287 -4.61 -1.83 7.21
C PRO A 287 -5.82 -1.66 6.28
N SER A 288 -5.73 -2.21 5.08
CA SER A 288 -6.89 -2.32 4.20
C SER A 288 -7.89 -3.32 4.77
N ALA A 289 -9.18 -3.09 4.52
CA ALA A 289 -10.20 -4.09 4.82
C ALA A 289 -10.06 -5.31 3.89
N LEU A 290 -10.63 -6.42 4.29
CA LEU A 290 -10.68 -7.65 3.50
C LEU A 290 -12.13 -7.89 3.07
N LEU A 291 -12.37 -7.96 1.78
CA LEU A 291 -13.57 -8.59 1.24
C LEU A 291 -13.27 -10.07 1.00
N TYR A 292 -13.86 -10.94 1.80
CA TYR A 292 -13.70 -12.38 1.62
C TYR A 292 -15.07 -13.05 1.51
N LYS A 293 -15.36 -13.60 0.33
CA LYS A 293 -16.70 -14.01 -0.07
C LYS A 293 -17.69 -12.84 0.11
N ASP A 294 -18.76 -12.99 0.86
CA ASP A 294 -19.79 -11.96 1.07
C ASP A 294 -19.61 -11.17 2.38
N VAL A 295 -18.45 -11.25 3.02
CA VAL A 295 -18.16 -10.56 4.30
C VAL A 295 -17.02 -9.57 4.13
N LEU A 296 -17.22 -8.34 4.64
CA LEU A 296 -16.19 -7.36 4.84
C LEU A 296 -15.65 -7.45 6.26
N TYR A 297 -14.32 -7.57 6.38
CA TYR A 297 -13.59 -7.58 7.63
C TYR A 297 -12.69 -6.36 7.71
N PHE A 298 -12.74 -5.63 8.80
CA PHE A 298 -11.83 -4.52 9.05
C PHE A 298 -11.59 -4.28 10.52
N LEU A 299 -10.52 -3.56 10.82
CA LEU A 299 -10.07 -3.27 12.17
C LEU A 299 -10.35 -1.81 12.53
N GLU A 300 -10.60 -1.52 13.80
CA GLU A 300 -10.69 -0.15 14.31
C GLU A 300 -9.31 0.50 14.31
N ASN A 301 -9.06 1.49 13.46
CA ASN A 301 -7.74 2.08 13.31
C ASN A 301 -6.65 1.01 13.03
N ASN A 302 -5.63 0.97 13.88
CA ASN A 302 -4.57 -0.04 13.87
C ASN A 302 -4.68 -0.99 15.07
N ARG A 303 -5.86 -1.07 15.69
CA ARG A 303 -6.11 -1.86 16.91
C ARG A 303 -6.63 -3.25 16.56
N PRO A 304 -6.42 -4.25 17.41
CA PRO A 304 -6.96 -5.59 17.24
C PRO A 304 -8.45 -5.65 17.65
N ILE A 305 -9.26 -4.77 17.08
CA ILE A 305 -10.71 -4.72 17.29
C ILE A 305 -11.37 -4.87 15.93
N LEU A 306 -12.00 -6.01 15.71
CA LEU A 306 -12.56 -6.44 14.44
C LEU A 306 -14.04 -6.10 14.33
N THR A 307 -14.43 -5.63 13.16
CA THR A 307 -15.83 -5.55 12.71
C THR A 307 -15.99 -6.35 11.42
N CYS A 308 -17.09 -7.08 11.32
CA CYS A 308 -17.50 -7.84 10.14
C CYS A 308 -18.86 -7.33 9.68
N LEU A 309 -18.99 -6.99 8.39
CA LEU A 309 -20.26 -6.58 7.78
C LEU A 309 -20.68 -7.54 6.67
N ASP A 310 -21.99 -7.70 6.48
CA ASP A 310 -22.53 -8.21 5.22
C ASP A 310 -22.13 -7.23 4.10
N ALA A 311 -21.36 -7.70 3.13
CA ALA A 311 -20.79 -6.84 2.10
C ALA A 311 -21.85 -6.22 1.16
N LYS A 312 -22.99 -6.89 0.97
CA LYS A 312 -24.08 -6.42 0.09
C LYS A 312 -24.95 -5.35 0.75
N LYS A 313 -25.17 -5.49 2.07
CA LYS A 313 -26.10 -4.65 2.82
C LYS A 313 -25.44 -3.59 3.69
N GLY A 314 -24.16 -3.81 4.09
CA GLY A 314 -23.47 -2.98 5.08
C GLY A 314 -23.97 -3.20 6.51
N GLU A 315 -24.74 -4.25 6.76
CA GLU A 315 -25.27 -4.60 8.07
C GLU A 315 -24.20 -5.33 8.89
N PRO A 316 -24.05 -5.01 10.19
CA PRO A 316 -23.11 -5.71 11.05
C PRO A 316 -23.46 -7.18 11.24
N LEU A 317 -22.48 -8.07 11.04
CA LEU A 317 -22.53 -9.47 11.43
C LEU A 317 -21.85 -9.67 12.79
N ALA A 318 -20.75 -8.97 13.02
CA ALA A 318 -20.07 -8.86 14.31
C ALA A 318 -19.41 -7.49 14.43
N GLU A 319 -19.60 -6.80 15.54
CA GLU A 319 -19.01 -5.49 15.81
C GLU A 319 -18.11 -5.55 17.04
N LYS A 320 -16.99 -4.78 16.99
CA LYS A 320 -16.08 -4.52 18.11
C LYS A 320 -15.60 -5.77 18.83
N ARG A 321 -15.26 -6.81 18.06
CA ARG A 321 -14.71 -8.05 18.63
C ARG A 321 -13.22 -7.87 18.84
N ARG A 322 -12.76 -7.98 20.07
CA ARG A 322 -11.34 -7.97 20.38
C ARG A 322 -10.69 -9.24 19.86
N VAL A 323 -9.65 -9.07 19.03
CA VAL A 323 -8.82 -10.16 18.54
C VAL A 323 -7.68 -10.33 19.54
N GLU A 324 -7.71 -11.40 20.31
CA GLU A 324 -6.65 -11.72 21.27
C GLU A 324 -5.37 -12.14 20.51
N GLY A 325 -4.21 -11.73 21.03
CA GLY A 325 -2.91 -12.07 20.48
C GLY A 325 -2.17 -10.86 19.88
N PRO A 326 -2.52 -10.36 18.70
CA PRO A 326 -1.93 -9.14 18.15
C PRO A 326 -2.18 -7.92 19.04
N ASP A 327 -1.21 -6.99 19.09
CA ASP A 327 -1.33 -5.73 19.86
C ASP A 327 -1.62 -4.52 18.97
N MET A 328 -0.86 -4.37 17.90
CA MET A 328 -1.01 -3.34 16.88
C MET A 328 -0.91 -3.98 15.49
N ILE A 329 -1.74 -3.55 14.56
CA ILE A 329 -1.84 -4.20 13.24
C ILE A 329 -1.69 -3.14 12.14
N TYR A 330 -0.67 -3.30 11.30
CA TYR A 330 -0.44 -2.52 10.08
C TYR A 330 -0.68 -3.36 8.83
N ALA A 331 -0.43 -4.66 8.94
CA ALA A 331 -0.70 -5.63 7.89
C ALA A 331 -2.20 -5.71 7.58
N SER A 332 -2.56 -5.72 6.32
CA SER A 332 -3.94 -5.99 5.90
C SER A 332 -4.29 -7.46 6.15
N LEU A 333 -5.56 -7.70 6.44
CA LEU A 333 -6.08 -9.05 6.65
C LEU A 333 -6.07 -9.84 5.34
N VAL A 334 -5.87 -11.14 5.41
CA VAL A 334 -5.99 -12.02 4.25
C VAL A 334 -6.88 -13.22 4.54
N GLY A 335 -7.57 -13.72 3.53
CA GLY A 335 -8.52 -14.82 3.65
C GLY A 335 -8.21 -15.99 2.72
N ALA A 336 -8.14 -17.20 3.26
CA ALA A 336 -8.01 -18.44 2.50
C ALA A 336 -8.56 -19.64 3.29
N GLY A 337 -8.94 -20.72 2.60
CA GLY A 337 -9.31 -21.97 3.25
C GLY A 337 -10.45 -21.83 4.30
N ASN A 338 -11.38 -20.91 4.09
CA ASN A 338 -12.43 -20.57 5.07
C ASN A 338 -11.91 -19.97 6.39
N LYS A 339 -10.72 -19.37 6.37
CA LYS A 339 -10.03 -18.74 7.50
C LYS A 339 -9.68 -17.29 7.13
N VAL A 340 -9.56 -16.43 8.16
CA VAL A 340 -9.00 -15.06 8.03
C VAL A 340 -7.80 -14.95 8.94
N TYR A 341 -6.71 -14.45 8.42
CA TYR A 341 -5.41 -14.32 9.10
C TYR A 341 -5.16 -12.86 9.44
N ILE A 342 -4.79 -12.60 10.69
CA ILE A 342 -4.59 -11.27 11.28
C ILE A 342 -3.21 -11.23 11.91
N ALA A 343 -2.23 -10.64 11.19
CA ALA A 343 -0.84 -10.58 11.62
C ALA A 343 -0.53 -9.28 12.37
N GLY A 344 0.07 -9.37 13.55
CA GLY A 344 0.41 -8.25 14.42
C GLY A 344 1.89 -7.90 14.43
N ARG A 345 2.19 -6.67 14.85
CA ARG A 345 3.56 -6.15 14.97
C ARG A 345 4.38 -6.82 16.07
N ASN A 346 3.72 -7.54 16.99
CA ASN A 346 4.34 -8.32 18.05
C ASN A 346 4.63 -9.78 17.67
N GLY A 347 4.57 -10.13 16.38
CA GLY A 347 4.86 -11.47 15.87
C GLY A 347 3.73 -12.49 16.05
N LYS A 348 2.59 -12.07 16.61
CA LYS A 348 1.43 -12.94 16.77
C LYS A 348 0.52 -12.84 15.55
N THR A 349 0.09 -13.99 15.06
CA THR A 349 -0.89 -14.12 13.99
C THR A 349 -2.08 -14.89 14.51
N THR A 350 -3.23 -14.22 14.60
CA THR A 350 -4.49 -14.87 14.97
C THR A 350 -5.25 -15.29 13.74
N VAL A 351 -5.74 -16.51 13.75
CA VAL A 351 -6.56 -17.12 12.70
C VAL A 351 -7.99 -17.24 13.22
N ILE A 352 -8.92 -16.64 12.49
CA ILE A 352 -10.35 -16.75 12.80
C ILE A 352 -11.07 -17.50 11.69
N LYS A 353 -12.18 -18.14 12.04
CA LYS A 353 -13.08 -18.76 11.08
C LYS A 353 -13.77 -17.70 10.23
N HIS A 354 -13.90 -17.96 8.93
CA HIS A 354 -14.70 -17.11 8.06
C HIS A 354 -16.18 -17.17 8.44
N GLY A 355 -16.86 -16.03 8.43
CA GLY A 355 -18.30 -15.90 8.67
C GLY A 355 -18.65 -14.72 9.57
N GLY A 356 -19.93 -14.63 9.94
CA GLY A 356 -20.43 -13.59 10.85
C GLY A 356 -20.22 -13.92 12.33
N GLU A 357 -19.95 -15.18 12.68
CA GLU A 357 -19.62 -15.59 14.04
C GLU A 357 -18.12 -15.41 14.28
N PHE A 358 -17.76 -14.64 15.31
CA PHE A 358 -16.38 -14.45 15.69
C PHE A 358 -15.86 -15.66 16.46
N GLU A 359 -15.14 -16.55 15.79
CA GLU A 359 -14.52 -17.76 16.35
C GLU A 359 -13.02 -17.74 16.08
N VAL A 360 -12.22 -17.72 17.15
CA VAL A 360 -10.75 -17.83 17.06
C VAL A 360 -10.36 -19.30 16.95
N LEU A 361 -9.68 -19.66 15.88
CA LEU A 361 -9.21 -21.02 15.62
C LEU A 361 -7.81 -21.25 16.19
N ALA A 362 -6.92 -20.28 16.09
CA ALA A 362 -5.55 -20.36 16.58
C ALA A 362 -4.94 -18.98 16.78
N THR A 363 -3.92 -18.90 17.62
CA THR A 363 -2.99 -17.78 17.71
C THR A 363 -1.56 -18.33 17.69
N ASN A 364 -0.83 -18.03 16.62
CA ASN A 364 0.53 -18.51 16.39
C ASN A 364 1.52 -17.38 16.70
N VAL A 365 2.75 -17.73 17.09
CA VAL A 365 3.78 -16.77 17.47
C VAL A 365 5.07 -17.08 16.73
N LEU A 366 5.65 -16.05 16.10
CA LEU A 366 7.01 -16.06 15.56
C LEU A 366 7.82 -14.97 16.25
N ASP A 367 9.11 -15.22 16.50
CA ASP A 367 10.02 -14.22 17.10
C ASP A 367 10.41 -13.14 16.08
N ASP A 368 9.41 -12.40 15.62
CA ASP A 368 9.52 -11.32 14.63
C ASP A 368 8.39 -10.31 14.83
N GLY A 369 8.22 -9.35 13.90
CA GLY A 369 7.10 -8.41 13.84
C GLY A 369 6.66 -8.21 12.40
N PHE A 370 5.32 -8.06 12.17
CA PHE A 370 4.76 -7.99 10.83
C PHE A 370 4.10 -6.63 10.58
N GLU A 371 4.64 -5.89 9.62
CA GLU A 371 4.04 -4.67 9.02
C GLU A 371 3.52 -4.95 7.61
N ALA A 372 4.21 -5.79 6.84
CA ALA A 372 3.77 -6.24 5.52
C ALA A 372 2.56 -7.14 5.61
N SER A 373 1.64 -7.01 4.68
CA SER A 373 0.49 -7.90 4.57
C SER A 373 0.95 -9.31 4.17
N PRO A 374 0.33 -10.36 4.70
CA PRO A 374 0.63 -11.72 4.28
C PRO A 374 0.31 -11.94 2.80
N ALA A 375 1.05 -12.83 2.13
CA ALA A 375 0.72 -13.32 0.80
C ALA A 375 0.35 -14.80 0.87
N ILE A 376 -0.63 -15.22 0.07
CA ILE A 376 -1.07 -16.61 -0.01
C ILE A 376 -0.91 -17.09 -1.44
N ALA A 377 -0.25 -18.24 -1.62
CA ALA A 377 -0.05 -18.85 -2.91
C ALA A 377 -0.21 -20.39 -2.82
N GLY A 378 -1.33 -20.90 -3.34
CA GLY A 378 -1.71 -22.31 -3.10
C GLY A 378 -1.97 -22.52 -1.62
N ASP A 379 -1.31 -23.53 -1.05
CA ASP A 379 -1.44 -23.91 0.36
C ASP A 379 -0.38 -23.27 1.26
N GLU A 380 0.38 -22.31 0.73
CA GLU A 380 1.47 -21.63 1.45
C GLU A 380 1.07 -20.20 1.85
N LEU A 381 1.40 -19.84 3.09
CA LEU A 381 1.28 -18.50 3.66
C LEU A 381 2.68 -17.89 3.81
N PHE A 382 2.91 -16.76 3.15
CA PHE A 382 4.17 -16.01 3.23
C PHE A 382 3.99 -14.81 4.16
N LEU A 383 4.83 -14.72 5.19
CA LEU A 383 4.88 -13.62 6.15
C LEU A 383 6.23 -12.91 6.07
N ARG A 384 6.22 -11.65 5.63
CA ARG A 384 7.42 -10.81 5.65
C ARG A 384 7.53 -10.12 7.01
N GLY A 385 8.42 -10.62 7.85
CA GLY A 385 8.78 -9.99 9.11
C GLY A 385 9.93 -8.99 8.98
N ARG A 386 10.28 -8.34 10.08
CA ARG A 386 11.42 -7.44 10.17
C ARG A 386 12.75 -8.15 9.97
N LYS A 387 12.85 -9.41 10.48
CA LYS A 387 14.07 -10.23 10.44
C LYS A 387 14.09 -11.18 9.26
N SER A 388 12.94 -11.79 8.94
CA SER A 388 12.87 -12.92 8.01
C SER A 388 11.64 -12.88 7.11
N LEU A 389 11.70 -13.62 6.01
CA LEU A 389 10.53 -14.06 5.27
C LEU A 389 10.24 -15.50 5.67
N TYR A 390 9.04 -15.75 6.11
CA TYR A 390 8.55 -17.07 6.50
C TYR A 390 7.63 -17.62 5.41
N CYS A 391 7.77 -18.91 5.12
CA CYS A 391 6.81 -19.69 4.36
C CYS A 391 6.21 -20.75 5.28
N ILE A 392 4.89 -20.73 5.46
CA ILE A 392 4.18 -21.65 6.34
C ILE A 392 3.20 -22.43 5.47
N ALA A 393 3.28 -23.76 5.55
CA ALA A 393 2.41 -24.70 4.87
C ALA A 393 1.97 -25.80 5.85
N GLU A 394 0.88 -26.48 5.53
CA GLU A 394 0.53 -27.75 6.18
C GLU A 394 1.41 -28.85 5.56
N ASP A 395 1.90 -29.80 6.39
CA ASP A 395 2.71 -30.96 5.97
C ASP A 395 1.85 -31.98 5.20
#